data_b4ed27af7b82b393b68b0789abb186cf
#
_entry.id   b4ed27af7b82b393b68b0789abb186cf
#
_cell.length_a   1.000
_cell.length_b   1.000
_cell.length_c   1.000
_cell.angle_alpha   90.00
_cell.angle_beta   90.00
_cell.angle_gamma   90.00
#
_symmetry.space_group_name_H-M   'P 1'
#
loop_
_entity.id
_entity.type
_entity.pdbx_description
1 polymer ?
#
loop_
_entity_poly.entity_id
_entity_poly.type
_entity_poly.pdbx_seq_one_letter_code
_entity_poly.pdbx_strand_id
1 'polypeptide(L)'
;MMPEICIRRARPSDCAQLARLREALWPGSSAEEHARDLAPILAGTASLTMPLINLVAEASDRRLVGFLDVGLRSHADGCDPSRAVGFIEGWYVADDHRYQGIGRRLLTAAENWARAQGCVEMASDTWLDNELSQRVHQALGYTVVDRCVHYRKRL
;
A
#
# COMPACT_ATOMS: atom_id res chain seq x y z
N MET A 1 28.06 -0.12 3.40
CA MET A 1 27.04 -0.30 4.44
C MET A 1 25.71 0.18 3.89
N MET A 2 24.70 -0.67 3.94
CA MET A 2 23.34 -0.28 3.51
C MET A 2 22.78 0.72 4.53
N PRO A 3 22.12 1.80 4.08
CA PRO A 3 21.48 2.72 5.01
C PRO A 3 20.42 1.95 5.85
N GLU A 4 20.39 2.23 7.14
CA GLU A 4 19.40 1.65 8.02
C GLU A 4 18.00 2.15 7.63
N ILE A 5 17.09 1.23 7.34
CA ILE A 5 15.71 1.54 6.98
C ILE A 5 14.81 1.20 8.16
N CYS A 6 13.96 2.12 8.56
CA CYS A 6 12.93 1.91 9.57
C CYS A 6 11.56 1.78 8.92
N ILE A 7 10.83 0.68 9.19
CA ILE A 7 9.43 0.54 8.79
C ILE A 7 8.57 0.96 9.98
N ARG A 8 7.68 1.92 9.75
CA ARG A 8 6.79 2.47 10.77
C ARG A 8 5.48 2.98 10.19
N ARG A 9 4.51 3.27 11.04
CA ARG A 9 3.31 4.02 10.61
C ARG A 9 3.69 5.44 10.22
N ALA A 10 3.01 5.95 9.21
CA ALA A 10 3.11 7.35 8.82
C ALA A 10 2.57 8.27 9.93
N ARG A 11 3.14 9.46 10.01
CA ARG A 11 2.77 10.55 10.94
C ARG A 11 2.24 11.74 10.15
N PRO A 12 1.51 12.66 10.75
CA PRO A 12 1.08 13.90 10.06
C PRO A 12 2.24 14.66 9.39
N SER A 13 3.41 14.68 10.01
CA SER A 13 4.63 15.31 9.45
C SER A 13 5.18 14.64 8.19
N ASP A 14 4.76 13.42 7.87
CA ASP A 14 5.18 12.70 6.67
C ASP A 14 4.36 13.07 5.43
N CYS A 15 3.27 13.81 5.59
CA CYS A 15 2.27 14.03 4.56
C CYS A 15 2.87 14.49 3.21
N ALA A 16 3.76 15.48 3.22
CA ALA A 16 4.35 16.00 1.99
C ALA A 16 5.26 14.99 1.28
N GLN A 17 6.08 14.24 2.03
CA GLN A 17 6.95 13.22 1.44
C GLN A 17 6.14 12.01 0.93
N LEU A 18 5.16 11.56 1.72
CA LEU A 18 4.29 10.44 1.33
C LEU A 18 3.45 10.79 0.09
N ALA A 19 2.95 12.02 -0.01
CA ALA A 19 2.21 12.50 -1.17
C ALA A 19 3.06 12.44 -2.46
N ARG A 20 4.34 12.78 -2.39
CA ARG A 20 5.26 12.66 -3.54
C ARG A 20 5.49 11.19 -3.95
N LEU A 21 5.62 10.29 -3.00
CA LEU A 21 5.72 8.85 -3.30
C LEU A 21 4.43 8.31 -3.93
N ARG A 22 3.27 8.79 -3.48
CA ARG A 22 1.97 8.45 -4.09
C ARG A 22 1.84 8.98 -5.50
N GLU A 23 2.27 10.21 -5.78
CA GLU A 23 2.32 10.77 -7.14
C GLU A 23 3.22 9.92 -8.05
N ALA A 24 4.35 9.42 -7.56
CA ALA A 24 5.22 8.53 -8.33
C ALA A 24 4.51 7.20 -8.68
N LEU A 25 3.69 6.66 -7.79
CA LEU A 25 2.90 5.44 -8.05
C LEU A 25 1.65 5.73 -8.88
N TRP A 26 0.96 6.83 -8.64
CA TRP A 26 -0.29 7.24 -9.28
C TRP A 26 -0.17 8.64 -9.87
N PRO A 27 0.51 8.80 -11.02
CA PRO A 27 0.79 10.11 -11.61
C PRO A 27 -0.44 10.81 -12.21
N GLY A 28 -1.60 10.17 -12.17
CA GLY A 28 -2.89 10.78 -12.54
C GLY A 28 -3.39 11.84 -11.57
N SER A 29 -2.82 11.92 -10.36
CA SER A 29 -3.08 12.96 -9.36
C SER A 29 -1.76 13.61 -8.93
N SER A 30 -1.81 14.91 -8.61
CA SER A 30 -0.64 15.65 -8.15
C SER A 30 -0.29 15.36 -6.69
N ALA A 31 0.93 15.71 -6.27
CA ALA A 31 1.34 15.60 -4.87
C ALA A 31 0.43 16.44 -3.95
N GLU A 32 -0.04 17.62 -4.41
CA GLU A 32 -0.98 18.44 -3.63
C GLU A 32 -2.34 17.76 -3.46
N GLU A 33 -2.86 17.08 -4.48
CA GLU A 33 -4.10 16.31 -4.39
C GLU A 33 -3.95 15.15 -3.43
N HIS A 34 -2.87 14.37 -3.56
CA HIS A 34 -2.57 13.29 -2.64
C HIS A 34 -2.40 13.78 -1.20
N ALA A 35 -1.77 14.95 -0.98
CA ALA A 35 -1.60 15.53 0.35
C ALA A 35 -2.95 15.92 0.98
N ARG A 36 -3.87 16.48 0.19
CA ARG A 36 -5.23 16.80 0.67
C ARG A 36 -6.00 15.56 1.14
N ASP A 37 -5.86 14.45 0.42
CA ASP A 37 -6.52 13.19 0.77
C ASP A 37 -5.87 12.54 1.99
N LEU A 38 -4.54 12.62 2.10
CA LEU A 38 -3.77 12.02 3.20
C LEU A 38 -3.92 12.77 4.53
N ALA A 39 -4.00 14.10 4.50
CA ALA A 39 -3.96 14.93 5.72
C ALA A 39 -4.99 14.50 6.77
N PRO A 40 -6.29 14.32 6.46
CA PRO A 40 -7.26 13.86 7.45
C PRO A 40 -7.03 12.42 7.91
N ILE A 41 -6.52 11.55 7.06
CA ILE A 41 -6.19 10.16 7.41
C ILE A 41 -5.05 10.13 8.42
N LEU A 42 -3.97 10.85 8.15
CA LEU A 42 -2.79 10.91 9.04
C LEU A 42 -3.08 11.63 10.35
N ALA A 43 -4.00 12.58 10.34
CA ALA A 43 -4.47 13.27 11.55
C ALA A 43 -5.47 12.45 12.36
N GLY A 44 -5.98 11.32 11.84
CA GLY A 44 -7.00 10.51 12.49
C GLY A 44 -8.40 11.16 12.51
N THR A 45 -8.65 12.12 11.62
CA THR A 45 -9.95 12.83 11.52
C THR A 45 -10.81 12.40 10.34
N ALA A 46 -10.27 11.52 9.45
CA ALA A 46 -11.02 10.99 8.33
C ALA A 46 -12.13 10.04 8.80
N SER A 47 -13.31 10.16 8.17
CA SER A 47 -14.40 9.20 8.36
C SER A 47 -14.17 8.00 7.43
N LEU A 48 -13.62 6.91 7.97
CA LEU A 48 -13.37 5.68 7.24
C LEU A 48 -14.41 4.63 7.60
N THR A 49 -14.96 3.94 6.61
CA THR A 49 -15.89 2.82 6.81
C THR A 49 -15.19 1.60 7.37
N MET A 50 -13.95 1.37 6.97
CA MET A 50 -13.11 0.26 7.42
C MET A 50 -11.73 0.80 7.81
N PRO A 51 -11.04 0.15 8.77
CA PRO A 51 -9.69 0.55 9.16
C PRO A 51 -8.72 0.58 7.97
N LEU A 52 -7.86 1.59 7.96
CA LEU A 52 -6.77 1.75 6.99
C LEU A 52 -5.57 2.36 7.70
N ILE A 53 -4.39 1.87 7.39
CA ILE A 53 -3.14 2.47 7.86
C ILE A 53 -2.18 2.73 6.70
N ASN A 54 -1.32 3.71 6.90
CA ASN A 54 -0.24 4.04 5.98
C ASN A 54 1.09 3.63 6.65
N LEU A 55 1.82 2.74 6.02
CA LEU A 55 3.17 2.33 6.43
C LEU A 55 4.20 3.02 5.56
N VAL A 56 5.31 3.42 6.15
CA VAL A 56 6.41 4.08 5.43
C VAL A 56 7.74 3.41 5.75
N ALA A 57 8.64 3.46 4.79
CA ALA A 57 10.05 3.11 4.93
C ALA A 57 10.85 4.40 5.03
N GLU A 58 11.43 4.68 6.19
CA GLU A 58 12.26 5.85 6.47
C GLU A 58 13.73 5.46 6.47
N ALA A 59 14.53 6.18 5.70
CA ALA A 59 15.98 6.05 5.72
C ALA A 59 16.61 6.85 6.89
N SER A 60 17.87 6.57 7.19
CA SER A 60 18.60 7.21 8.31
C SER A 60 18.68 8.74 8.20
N ASP A 61 18.60 9.29 7.00
CA ASP A 61 18.55 10.74 6.72
C ASP A 61 17.13 11.33 6.80
N ARG A 62 16.15 10.56 7.30
CA ARG A 62 14.75 10.94 7.47
C ARG A 62 13.95 11.07 6.16
N ARG A 63 14.52 10.67 5.04
CA ARG A 63 13.75 10.59 3.79
C ARG A 63 12.86 9.35 3.78
N LEU A 64 11.65 9.50 3.28
CA LEU A 64 10.80 8.36 2.96
C LEU A 64 11.19 7.80 1.61
N VAL A 65 11.48 6.50 1.58
CA VAL A 65 11.95 5.79 0.38
C VAL A 65 10.96 4.72 -0.10
N GLY A 66 9.84 4.56 0.58
CA GLY A 66 8.78 3.66 0.19
C GLY A 66 7.57 3.78 1.10
N PHE A 67 6.45 3.24 0.64
CA PHE A 67 5.22 3.15 1.44
C PHE A 67 4.40 1.92 1.08
N LEU A 68 3.49 1.55 1.97
CA LEU A 68 2.44 0.59 1.72
C LEU A 68 1.19 1.03 2.48
N ASP A 69 0.11 1.24 1.74
CA ASP A 69 -1.21 1.50 2.31
C ASP A 69 -1.96 0.16 2.41
N VAL A 70 -2.42 -0.17 3.60
CA VAL A 70 -3.17 -1.40 3.87
C VAL A 70 -4.44 -1.06 4.62
N GLY A 71 -5.53 -1.64 4.17
CA GLY A 71 -6.83 -1.49 4.82
C GLY A 71 -7.53 -2.84 5.01
N LEU A 72 -8.68 -2.80 5.63
CA LEU A 72 -9.60 -3.94 5.67
C LEU A 72 -10.69 -3.72 4.62
N ARG A 73 -11.06 -4.80 3.93
CA ARG A 73 -12.25 -4.86 3.08
C ARG A 73 -13.20 -5.94 3.59
N SER A 74 -14.49 -5.73 3.39
CA SER A 74 -15.51 -6.72 3.77
C SER A 74 -15.38 -8.03 2.99
N HIS A 75 -14.84 -7.95 1.76
CA HIS A 75 -14.54 -9.10 0.90
C HIS A 75 -13.50 -8.72 -0.15
N ALA A 76 -12.88 -9.73 -0.74
CA ALA A 76 -12.04 -9.61 -1.93
C ALA A 76 -12.19 -10.87 -2.78
N ASP A 77 -12.00 -10.74 -4.08
CA ASP A 77 -12.11 -11.86 -5.02
C ASP A 77 -11.17 -12.99 -4.63
N GLY A 78 -11.68 -14.23 -4.68
CA GLY A 78 -10.93 -15.43 -4.31
C GLY A 78 -10.73 -15.67 -2.81
N CYS A 79 -11.18 -14.75 -1.96
CA CYS A 79 -11.12 -14.87 -0.50
C CYS A 79 -12.43 -15.37 0.11
N ASP A 80 -12.38 -15.81 1.37
CA ASP A 80 -13.58 -16.22 2.13
C ASP A 80 -14.53 -15.01 2.30
N PRO A 81 -15.75 -15.07 1.74
CA PRO A 81 -16.68 -13.95 1.76
C PRO A 81 -17.30 -13.69 3.14
N SER A 82 -17.13 -14.58 4.10
CA SER A 82 -17.66 -14.45 5.46
C SER A 82 -16.75 -13.66 6.41
N ARG A 83 -15.56 -13.26 5.96
CA ARG A 83 -14.55 -12.59 6.78
C ARG A 83 -14.02 -11.34 6.13
N ALA A 84 -13.62 -10.37 6.94
CA ALA A 84 -12.84 -9.24 6.47
C ALA A 84 -11.46 -9.69 5.98
N VAL A 85 -10.97 -9.05 4.93
CA VAL A 85 -9.70 -9.34 4.26
C VAL A 85 -8.79 -8.13 4.40
N GLY A 86 -7.51 -8.34 4.71
CA GLY A 86 -6.51 -7.30 4.57
C GLY A 86 -6.28 -7.01 3.08
N PHE A 87 -6.25 -5.73 2.70
CA PHE A 87 -6.09 -5.34 1.29
C PHE A 87 -4.96 -4.33 1.12
N ILE A 88 -4.05 -4.63 0.21
CA ILE A 88 -2.98 -3.72 -0.19
C ILE A 88 -3.57 -2.70 -1.16
N GLU A 89 -3.75 -1.46 -0.69
CA GLU A 89 -4.33 -0.37 -1.49
C GLU A 89 -3.28 0.35 -2.35
N GLY A 90 -2.03 0.34 -1.92
CA GLY A 90 -0.89 0.88 -2.66
C GLY A 90 0.42 0.39 -2.07
N TRP A 91 1.42 0.20 -2.93
CA TRP A 91 2.71 -0.32 -2.54
C TRP A 91 3.80 0.18 -3.50
N TYR A 92 4.76 0.92 -2.97
CA TYR A 92 5.79 1.56 -3.77
C TYR A 92 7.12 1.64 -3.01
N VAL A 93 8.21 1.42 -3.73
CA VAL A 93 9.57 1.69 -3.27
C VAL A 93 10.26 2.53 -4.33
N ALA A 94 10.90 3.60 -3.91
CA ALA A 94 11.66 4.50 -4.79
C ALA A 94 12.71 3.71 -5.60
N ASP A 95 12.90 4.07 -6.85
CA ASP A 95 13.68 3.30 -7.82
C ASP A 95 15.12 3.02 -7.35
N ASP A 96 15.76 4.01 -6.75
CA ASP A 96 17.12 3.93 -6.21
C ASP A 96 17.25 3.09 -4.93
N HIS A 97 16.12 2.66 -4.36
CA HIS A 97 16.05 1.84 -3.14
C HIS A 97 15.42 0.47 -3.38
N ARG A 98 15.14 0.12 -4.63
CA ARG A 98 14.61 -1.21 -5.00
C ARG A 98 15.65 -2.31 -4.84
N TYR A 99 15.17 -3.55 -4.82
CA TYR A 99 16.00 -4.77 -4.68
C TYR A 99 16.81 -4.87 -3.38
N GLN A 100 16.44 -4.08 -2.36
CA GLN A 100 17.06 -4.08 -1.03
C GLN A 100 16.16 -4.69 0.06
N GLY A 101 15.09 -5.37 -0.32
CA GLY A 101 14.16 -6.01 0.60
C GLY A 101 13.16 -5.06 1.29
N ILE A 102 13.16 -3.77 0.96
CA ILE A 102 12.28 -2.77 1.59
C ILE A 102 10.81 -3.11 1.34
N GLY A 103 10.45 -3.45 0.10
CA GLY A 103 9.09 -3.85 -0.25
C GLY A 103 8.61 -5.05 0.55
N ARG A 104 9.44 -6.07 0.72
CA ARG A 104 9.14 -7.25 1.55
C ARG A 104 8.90 -6.85 3.01
N ARG A 105 9.73 -5.96 3.57
CA ARG A 105 9.58 -5.50 4.96
C ARG A 105 8.30 -4.71 5.18
N LEU A 106 7.94 -3.85 4.23
CA LEU A 106 6.65 -3.14 4.24
C LEU A 106 5.48 -4.13 4.20
N LEU A 107 5.54 -5.12 3.30
CA LEU A 107 4.50 -6.14 3.19
C LEU A 107 4.38 -6.97 4.47
N THR A 108 5.50 -7.41 5.05
CA THR A 108 5.48 -8.14 6.32
C THR A 108 4.81 -7.33 7.44
N ALA A 109 5.09 -6.04 7.52
CA ALA A 109 4.43 -5.17 8.50
C ALA A 109 2.92 -5.04 8.24
N ALA A 110 2.50 -4.94 6.98
CA ALA A 110 1.10 -4.90 6.59
C ALA A 110 0.36 -6.21 6.93
N GLU A 111 0.97 -7.35 6.62
CA GLU A 111 0.40 -8.67 6.95
C GLU A 111 0.29 -8.88 8.47
N ASN A 112 1.28 -8.45 9.25
CA ASN A 112 1.23 -8.51 10.70
C ASN A 112 0.10 -7.63 11.26
N TRP A 113 -0.08 -6.44 10.71
CA TRP A 113 -1.21 -5.59 11.07
C TRP A 113 -2.56 -6.26 10.74
N ALA A 114 -2.71 -6.82 9.56
CA ALA A 114 -3.94 -7.51 9.17
C ALA A 114 -4.24 -8.71 10.08
N ARG A 115 -3.23 -9.51 10.44
CA ARG A 115 -3.38 -10.59 11.42
C ARG A 115 -3.84 -10.07 12.78
N ALA A 116 -3.29 -8.95 13.23
CA ALA A 116 -3.71 -8.33 14.49
C ALA A 116 -5.16 -7.82 14.44
N GLN A 117 -5.69 -7.52 13.24
CA GLN A 117 -7.10 -7.19 13.03
C GLN A 117 -8.00 -8.44 12.92
N GLY A 118 -7.45 -9.65 13.02
CA GLY A 118 -8.18 -10.90 12.92
C GLY A 118 -8.31 -11.46 11.49
N CYS A 119 -7.64 -10.86 10.50
CA CYS A 119 -7.64 -11.37 9.13
C CYS A 119 -6.81 -12.65 9.02
N VAL A 120 -7.29 -13.58 8.21
CA VAL A 120 -6.58 -14.82 7.84
C VAL A 120 -6.12 -14.80 6.40
N GLU A 121 -6.55 -13.82 5.62
CA GLU A 121 -6.19 -13.63 4.22
C GLU A 121 -5.81 -12.18 3.93
N MET A 122 -4.91 -12.02 2.97
CA MET A 122 -4.53 -10.74 2.36
C MET A 122 -4.86 -10.80 0.87
N ALA A 123 -5.34 -9.71 0.33
CA ALA A 123 -5.57 -9.54 -1.09
C ALA A 123 -4.91 -8.27 -1.62
N SER A 124 -4.76 -8.22 -2.92
CA SER A 124 -4.18 -7.09 -3.64
C SER A 124 -4.68 -7.14 -5.07
N ASP A 125 -4.51 -6.04 -5.79
CA ASP A 125 -4.68 -6.00 -7.23
C ASP A 125 -3.53 -5.26 -7.90
N THR A 126 -3.38 -5.45 -9.20
CA THR A 126 -2.45 -4.71 -10.04
C THR A 126 -2.95 -4.71 -11.49
N TRP A 127 -2.48 -3.76 -12.26
CA TRP A 127 -2.81 -3.69 -13.68
C TRP A 127 -2.27 -4.90 -14.44
N LEU A 128 -3.00 -5.35 -15.47
CA LEU A 128 -2.62 -6.53 -16.27
C LEU A 128 -1.27 -6.37 -16.99
N ASP A 129 -0.86 -5.16 -17.29
CA ASP A 129 0.42 -4.84 -17.92
C ASP A 129 1.56 -4.57 -16.93
N ASN A 130 1.29 -4.55 -15.62
CA ASN A 130 2.31 -4.38 -14.59
C ASN A 130 2.96 -5.72 -14.22
N GLU A 131 3.76 -6.26 -15.13
CA GLU A 131 4.42 -7.56 -14.94
C GLU A 131 5.38 -7.58 -13.75
N LEU A 132 6.05 -6.46 -13.45
CA LEU A 132 6.94 -6.38 -12.30
C LEU A 132 6.17 -6.60 -11.00
N SER A 133 5.04 -5.91 -10.82
CA SER A 133 4.20 -6.07 -9.64
C SER A 133 3.67 -7.50 -9.52
N GLN A 134 3.22 -8.11 -10.63
CA GLN A 134 2.75 -9.50 -10.64
C GLN A 134 3.85 -10.47 -10.18
N ARG A 135 5.06 -10.33 -10.69
CA ARG A 135 6.20 -11.18 -10.28
C ARG A 135 6.54 -11.02 -8.80
N VAL A 136 6.52 -9.78 -8.29
CA VAL A 136 6.81 -9.50 -6.88
C VAL A 136 5.75 -10.11 -5.97
N HIS A 137 4.47 -9.94 -6.29
CA HIS A 137 3.38 -10.58 -5.53
C HIS A 137 3.55 -12.10 -5.47
N GLN A 138 3.78 -12.74 -6.60
CA GLN A 138 3.96 -14.19 -6.67
C GLN A 138 5.21 -14.66 -5.90
N ALA A 139 6.32 -13.93 -5.99
CA ALA A 139 7.53 -14.23 -5.23
C ALA A 139 7.35 -14.12 -3.71
N LEU A 140 6.36 -13.35 -3.26
CA LEU A 140 6.02 -13.16 -1.85
C LEU A 140 4.84 -14.04 -1.39
N GLY A 141 4.42 -15.01 -2.21
CA GLY A 141 3.45 -16.03 -1.85
C GLY A 141 2.00 -15.72 -2.23
N TYR A 142 1.76 -14.64 -2.97
CA TYR A 142 0.43 -14.32 -3.49
C TYR A 142 0.17 -15.12 -4.77
N THR A 143 -1.05 -15.59 -4.93
CA THR A 143 -1.50 -16.32 -6.13
C THR A 143 -2.52 -15.49 -6.89
N VAL A 144 -2.46 -15.55 -8.22
CA VAL A 144 -3.47 -14.92 -9.08
C VAL A 144 -4.80 -15.67 -8.89
N VAL A 145 -5.84 -14.95 -8.50
CA VAL A 145 -7.19 -15.51 -8.30
C VAL A 145 -8.15 -15.11 -9.40
N ASP A 146 -7.94 -13.95 -10.03
CA ASP A 146 -8.80 -13.46 -11.09
C ASP A 146 -8.08 -12.47 -12.01
N ARG A 147 -8.67 -12.20 -13.19
CA ARG A 147 -8.25 -11.16 -14.14
C ARG A 147 -9.50 -10.41 -14.58
N CYS A 148 -9.49 -9.09 -14.45
CA CYS A 148 -10.67 -8.26 -14.65
C CYS A 148 -10.48 -7.22 -15.76
N VAL A 149 -11.56 -6.92 -16.49
CA VAL A 149 -11.63 -5.83 -17.44
C VAL A 149 -12.72 -4.85 -16.99
N HIS A 150 -12.37 -3.58 -16.88
CA HIS A 150 -13.29 -2.53 -16.46
C HIS A 150 -13.91 -1.85 -17.67
N TYR A 151 -15.23 -1.66 -17.65
CA TYR A 151 -15.97 -0.98 -18.70
C TYR A 151 -16.60 0.29 -18.19
N ARG A 152 -16.67 1.29 -19.06
CA ARG A 152 -17.37 2.56 -18.80
C ARG A 152 -18.19 2.96 -20.03
N LYS A 153 -19.40 3.47 -19.79
CA LYS A 153 -20.23 4.14 -20.80
C LYS A 153 -20.75 5.44 -20.20
N ARG A 154 -20.62 6.53 -20.97
CA ARG A 154 -21.28 7.80 -20.63
C ARG A 154 -22.73 7.73 -21.11
N LEU A 155 -23.71 8.14 -20.27
CA LEU A 155 -25.14 8.16 -20.59
C LEU A 155 -25.59 9.53 -21.06
#